data_0592b15cc0abd8c157619f62608f114d
#
_entry.id   0592b15cc0abd8c157619f62608f114d
#
_cell.length_a   1.000
_cell.length_b   1.000
_cell.length_c   1.000
_cell.angle_alpha   90.00
_cell.angle_beta   90.00
_cell.angle_gamma   90.00
#
_symmetry.space_group_name_H-M   'P 1'
#
loop_
_entity.id
_entity.type
_entity.pdbx_description
1 polymer ?
#
loop_
_entity_poly.entity_id
_entity_poly.type
_entity_poly.pdbx_seq_one_letter_code
_entity_poly.pdbx_strand_id
1 'polypeptide(L)'
;MSLIYRLRKSKQPHFIQGVYDYIGEMKPFVKRVRKPHLLLPMLLFKSIEWGIYRWYKTPIRRFYGVKGNELIYMITNACNDRCPKCGIWERPEPQDQHLLVMHFINCLKRLHHNLYQVTLTGGEPLIFKKDVMLIAEEAKKLNVPMVIVTNARFLDEAFLTRYKELGHILVISVDSVEREKWNEFRGRKNFDIVMPKILLAKQILGDQLRIQSVLSKESAEEIPKVKEWCKQHNIQHNIQFNQDFGGTWTNTKTEEVNYDNDTPCAARKNICVYPNGDVVKCFDHRRIPLAKEPLGNIAKQDIIEILCTKRSTEVSKIMKSCNLPCKNMSCNKPQTLLFN
;
A
#
# COMPACT_ATOMS: atom_id res chain seq x y z
N MET A 1 -31.84 -9.51 -22.68
CA MET A 1 -31.25 -8.40 -21.86
C MET A 1 -31.99 -8.34 -20.56
N SER A 2 -31.32 -8.71 -19.50
CA SER A 2 -31.95 -9.07 -18.23
C SER A 2 -32.50 -7.86 -17.49
N LEU A 3 -33.53 -8.13 -16.67
CA LEU A 3 -34.12 -7.21 -15.69
C LEU A 3 -33.07 -6.41 -14.90
N ILE A 4 -31.91 -6.99 -14.67
CA ILE A 4 -30.73 -6.43 -13.99
C ILE A 4 -30.17 -5.19 -14.70
N TYR A 5 -30.18 -5.16 -16.05
CA TYR A 5 -29.66 -4.02 -16.81
C TYR A 5 -30.59 -2.80 -16.76
N ARG A 6 -31.90 -3.03 -16.72
CA ARG A 6 -32.89 -1.94 -16.59
C ARG A 6 -32.92 -1.29 -15.21
N LEU A 7 -32.61 -2.04 -14.17
CA LEU A 7 -32.57 -1.53 -12.79
C LEU A 7 -31.36 -0.64 -12.51
N ARG A 8 -30.27 -0.76 -13.27
CA ARG A 8 -29.07 0.08 -13.13
C ARG A 8 -29.24 1.55 -13.57
N LYS A 9 -30.25 1.85 -14.40
CA LYS A 9 -30.50 3.21 -14.94
C LYS A 9 -31.52 4.05 -14.15
N SER A 10 -32.21 3.50 -13.18
CA SER A 10 -33.16 4.25 -12.35
C SER A 10 -32.44 4.78 -11.09
N LYS A 11 -32.81 5.99 -10.64
CA LYS A 11 -32.42 6.54 -9.33
C LYS A 11 -33.08 5.68 -8.22
N GLN A 12 -32.50 4.53 -7.95
CA GLN A 12 -33.04 3.58 -6.96
C GLN A 12 -32.57 3.93 -5.55
N PRO A 13 -33.41 3.67 -4.53
CA PRO A 13 -33.03 3.87 -3.13
C PRO A 13 -31.76 3.08 -2.82
N HIS A 14 -30.86 3.64 -2.02
CA HIS A 14 -29.57 3.07 -1.60
C HIS A 14 -29.64 1.62 -1.09
N PHE A 15 -30.83 1.15 -0.75
CA PHE A 15 -31.11 -0.22 -0.35
C PHE A 15 -30.94 -1.25 -1.48
N ILE A 16 -31.53 -0.99 -2.65
CA ILE A 16 -31.51 -1.94 -3.78
C ILE A 16 -30.09 -2.06 -4.34
N GLN A 17 -29.36 -0.94 -4.40
CA GLN A 17 -27.95 -0.98 -4.78
C GLN A 17 -27.11 -1.82 -3.81
N GLY A 18 -27.36 -1.70 -2.50
CA GLY A 18 -26.66 -2.52 -1.48
C GLY A 18 -26.93 -4.02 -1.64
N VAL A 19 -28.16 -4.41 -2.03
CA VAL A 19 -28.51 -5.82 -2.29
C VAL A 19 -27.79 -6.34 -3.55
N TYR A 20 -27.69 -5.53 -4.60
CA TYR A 20 -26.97 -5.93 -5.82
C TYR A 20 -25.45 -6.05 -5.61
N ASP A 21 -24.88 -5.13 -4.85
CA ASP A 21 -23.47 -5.18 -4.48
C ASP A 21 -23.17 -6.44 -3.65
N TYR A 22 -24.06 -6.78 -2.69
CA TYR A 22 -23.99 -8.00 -1.90
C TYR A 22 -24.09 -9.28 -2.75
N ILE A 23 -25.06 -9.35 -3.67
CA ILE A 23 -25.21 -10.51 -4.59
C ILE A 23 -23.98 -10.62 -5.51
N GLY A 24 -23.45 -9.50 -5.98
CA GLY A 24 -22.23 -9.46 -6.80
C GLY A 24 -21.00 -10.00 -6.04
N GLU A 25 -20.89 -9.68 -4.76
CA GLU A 25 -19.85 -10.16 -3.87
C GLU A 25 -19.97 -11.65 -3.51
N MET A 26 -21.20 -12.16 -3.46
CA MET A 26 -21.46 -13.57 -3.14
C MET A 26 -21.15 -14.53 -4.29
N LYS A 27 -21.20 -14.07 -5.56
CA LYS A 27 -20.93 -14.92 -6.73
C LYS A 27 -19.55 -15.63 -6.69
N PRO A 28 -18.43 -14.96 -6.39
CA PRO A 28 -17.14 -15.61 -6.27
C PRO A 28 -17.07 -16.58 -5.08
N PHE A 29 -17.80 -16.27 -4.01
CA PHE A 29 -17.85 -17.08 -2.80
C PHE A 29 -18.60 -18.40 -3.05
N VAL A 30 -19.78 -18.32 -3.68
CA VAL A 30 -20.59 -19.50 -4.04
C VAL A 30 -19.81 -20.45 -4.95
N LYS A 31 -19.04 -19.92 -5.91
CA LYS A 31 -18.19 -20.73 -6.79
C LYS A 31 -17.05 -21.46 -6.07
N ARG A 32 -16.63 -21.00 -4.88
CA ARG A 32 -15.53 -21.59 -4.09
C ARG A 32 -16.00 -22.64 -3.07
N VAL A 33 -17.31 -22.74 -2.82
CA VAL A 33 -17.84 -23.67 -1.83
C VAL A 33 -17.83 -25.09 -2.40
N ARG A 34 -16.90 -25.92 -1.91
CA ARG A 34 -16.76 -27.34 -2.31
C ARG A 34 -17.80 -28.26 -1.68
N LYS A 35 -18.57 -27.80 -0.70
CA LYS A 35 -19.56 -28.60 0.04
C LYS A 35 -20.93 -27.96 -0.06
N PRO A 36 -21.79 -28.35 -1.02
CA PRO A 36 -23.09 -27.72 -1.30
C PRO A 36 -24.03 -27.66 -0.08
N HIS A 37 -23.98 -28.64 0.83
CA HIS A 37 -24.81 -28.70 2.03
C HIS A 37 -24.49 -27.60 3.06
N LEU A 38 -23.30 -26.98 3.00
CA LEU A 38 -22.92 -25.86 3.85
C LEU A 38 -23.31 -24.49 3.27
N LEU A 39 -23.77 -24.47 2.01
CA LEU A 39 -24.08 -23.22 1.33
C LEU A 39 -25.25 -22.48 2.00
N LEU A 40 -26.32 -23.21 2.33
CA LEU A 40 -27.53 -22.64 2.92
C LEU A 40 -27.30 -22.06 4.35
N PRO A 41 -26.64 -22.77 5.27
CA PRO A 41 -26.28 -22.24 6.57
C PRO A 41 -25.35 -21.02 6.48
N MET A 42 -24.40 -21.02 5.56
CA MET A 42 -23.48 -19.90 5.37
C MET A 42 -24.17 -18.68 4.77
N LEU A 43 -25.13 -18.86 3.86
CA LEU A 43 -25.95 -17.79 3.31
C LEU A 43 -26.86 -17.19 4.38
N LEU A 44 -27.47 -18.04 5.22
CA LEU A 44 -28.27 -17.61 6.38
C LEU A 44 -27.43 -16.83 7.38
N PHE A 45 -26.25 -17.32 7.74
CA PHE A 45 -25.34 -16.63 8.66
C PHE A 45 -24.92 -15.26 8.11
N LYS A 46 -24.58 -15.19 6.83
CA LYS A 46 -24.25 -13.92 6.16
C LYS A 46 -25.45 -12.97 6.06
N SER A 47 -26.66 -13.49 5.90
CA SER A 47 -27.88 -12.69 5.88
C SER A 47 -28.23 -12.13 7.26
N ILE A 48 -27.96 -12.91 8.34
CA ILE A 48 -28.11 -12.47 9.73
C ILE A 48 -27.07 -11.39 10.06
N GLU A 49 -25.80 -11.63 9.71
CA GLU A 49 -24.70 -10.67 9.84
C GLU A 49 -25.03 -9.36 9.10
N TRP A 50 -25.60 -9.45 7.89
CA TRP A 50 -26.06 -8.31 7.11
C TRP A 50 -27.28 -7.61 7.74
N GLY A 51 -28.23 -8.35 8.33
CA GLY A 51 -29.38 -7.80 9.04
C GLY A 51 -28.99 -7.04 10.29
N ILE A 52 -28.12 -7.61 11.12
CA ILE A 52 -27.53 -6.98 12.30
C ILE A 52 -26.77 -5.71 11.90
N TYR A 53 -25.95 -5.80 10.87
CA TYR A 53 -25.20 -4.70 10.29
C TYR A 53 -26.10 -3.53 9.82
N ARG A 54 -27.25 -3.82 9.24
CA ARG A 54 -28.21 -2.82 8.80
C ARG A 54 -28.93 -2.14 9.96
N TRP A 55 -29.25 -2.90 11.01
CA TRP A 55 -30.03 -2.41 12.15
C TRP A 55 -29.24 -1.41 13.00
N TYR A 56 -27.94 -1.64 13.13
CA TYR A 56 -27.07 -0.78 13.93
C TYR A 56 -26.61 0.49 13.22
N LYS A 57 -27.08 0.93 12.07
CA LYS A 57 -26.73 2.21 11.40
C LYS A 57 -25.31 2.74 11.69
N THR A 58 -24.38 1.85 12.04
CA THR A 58 -23.08 2.20 12.61
C THR A 58 -22.10 2.61 11.52
N PRO A 59 -21.06 3.38 11.85
CA PRO A 59 -19.92 3.70 11.03
C PRO A 59 -19.30 2.49 10.31
N ILE A 60 -19.39 1.30 10.89
CA ILE A 60 -19.01 0.00 10.33
C ILE A 60 -19.49 -0.20 8.88
N ARG A 61 -20.71 0.26 8.52
CA ARG A 61 -21.23 0.14 7.14
C ARG A 61 -20.35 0.83 6.10
N ARG A 62 -19.77 1.98 6.42
CA ARG A 62 -18.84 2.69 5.53
C ARG A 62 -17.50 1.96 5.43
N PHE A 63 -17.15 1.24 6.46
CA PHE A 63 -15.91 0.51 6.58
C PHE A 63 -15.96 -0.85 5.83
N TYR A 64 -16.97 -1.67 6.05
CA TYR A 64 -17.14 -2.97 5.38
C TYR A 64 -17.46 -2.86 3.87
N GLY A 65 -17.92 -1.71 3.39
CA GLY A 65 -18.10 -1.46 1.96
C GLY A 65 -16.81 -1.27 1.18
N VAL A 66 -15.65 -1.27 1.84
CA VAL A 66 -14.34 -1.02 1.24
C VAL A 66 -13.48 -2.28 1.34
N LYS A 67 -13.87 -3.36 0.68
CA LYS A 67 -13.01 -4.54 0.51
C LYS A 67 -11.75 -4.15 -0.26
N GLY A 68 -10.59 -4.48 0.28
CA GLY A 68 -9.31 -4.30 -0.37
C GLY A 68 -8.64 -2.96 -0.07
N ASN A 69 -8.56 -2.59 1.21
CA ASN A 69 -7.72 -1.50 1.67
C ASN A 69 -6.28 -1.96 1.84
N GLU A 70 -5.36 -1.09 1.49
CA GLU A 70 -3.97 -1.19 1.89
C GLU A 70 -3.74 -0.24 3.06
N LEU A 71 -3.09 -0.74 4.11
CA LEU A 71 -2.60 0.06 5.22
C LEU A 71 -1.12 0.31 5.01
N ILE A 72 -0.74 1.56 4.75
CA ILE A 72 0.63 1.93 4.45
C ILE A 72 1.17 2.78 5.60
N TYR A 73 2.28 2.39 6.17
CA TYR A 73 2.93 3.13 7.24
C TYR A 73 4.31 3.61 6.80
N MET A 74 4.48 4.91 6.79
CA MET A 74 5.78 5.55 6.73
C MET A 74 6.34 5.57 8.15
N ILE A 75 7.11 4.53 8.51
CA ILE A 75 7.54 4.33 9.90
C ILE A 75 8.51 5.41 10.39
N THR A 76 9.27 6.03 9.49
CA THR A 76 10.27 7.04 9.82
C THR A 76 10.53 7.96 8.63
N ASN A 77 10.98 9.19 8.89
CA ASN A 77 11.56 10.08 7.87
C ASN A 77 13.08 9.87 7.75
N ALA A 78 13.76 9.34 8.80
CA ALA A 78 15.18 9.11 8.77
C ALA A 78 15.56 8.12 7.66
N CYS A 79 16.64 8.41 6.96
CA CYS A 79 17.22 7.56 5.95
C CYS A 79 18.74 7.62 6.00
N ASN A 80 19.39 6.51 5.70
CA ASN A 80 20.84 6.41 5.59
C ASN A 80 21.38 6.70 4.17
N ASP A 81 20.49 6.79 3.18
CA ASP A 81 20.80 7.28 1.82
C ASP A 81 20.47 8.77 1.67
N ARG A 82 20.98 9.39 0.61
CA ARG A 82 20.78 10.82 0.29
C ARG A 82 20.42 10.95 -1.19
N CYS A 83 19.41 10.15 -1.62
CA CYS A 83 18.98 10.13 -3.01
C CYS A 83 18.59 11.55 -3.46
N PRO A 84 19.15 12.05 -4.57
CA PRO A 84 18.93 13.44 -5.02
C PRO A 84 17.46 13.79 -5.29
N LYS A 85 16.66 12.75 -5.58
CA LYS A 85 15.22 12.91 -5.89
C LYS A 85 14.30 12.75 -4.68
N CYS A 86 14.83 12.54 -3.47
CA CYS A 86 14.05 12.22 -2.30
C CYS A 86 14.36 13.19 -1.16
N GLY A 87 13.39 14.00 -0.77
CA GLY A 87 13.50 14.93 0.36
C GLY A 87 12.89 14.42 1.67
N ILE A 88 12.57 13.12 1.77
CA ILE A 88 11.94 12.55 2.98
C ILE A 88 12.86 12.70 4.20
N TRP A 89 14.15 12.44 4.02
CA TRP A 89 15.17 12.48 5.06
C TRP A 89 15.48 13.90 5.61
N GLU A 90 14.98 14.94 4.95
CA GLU A 90 15.08 16.34 5.40
C GLU A 90 13.96 16.71 6.39
N ARG A 91 12.94 15.86 6.51
CA ARG A 91 11.81 16.11 7.40
C ARG A 91 12.17 15.74 8.84
N PRO A 92 11.62 16.48 9.84
CA PRO A 92 11.86 16.15 11.23
C PRO A 92 11.30 14.77 11.59
N GLU A 93 12.01 14.04 12.46
CA GLU A 93 11.54 12.80 13.07
C GLU A 93 10.61 13.11 14.24
N PRO A 94 9.56 12.29 14.48
CA PRO A 94 8.78 12.36 15.70
C PRO A 94 9.61 11.90 16.91
N GLN A 95 9.28 12.44 18.09
CA GLN A 95 10.05 12.16 19.31
C GLN A 95 9.86 10.71 19.85
N ASP A 96 8.64 10.16 19.72
CA ASP A 96 8.27 8.87 20.30
C ASP A 96 7.91 7.83 19.24
N GLN A 97 8.91 7.42 18.45
CA GLN A 97 8.72 6.47 17.34
C GLN A 97 8.11 5.14 17.78
N HIS A 98 8.61 4.56 18.88
CA HIS A 98 8.12 3.27 19.37
C HIS A 98 6.66 3.34 19.82
N LEU A 99 6.24 4.41 20.47
CA LEU A 99 4.86 4.62 20.88
C LEU A 99 3.92 4.69 19.65
N LEU A 100 4.35 5.36 18.59
CA LEU A 100 3.60 5.43 17.34
C LEU A 100 3.48 4.06 16.66
N VAL A 101 4.50 3.21 16.75
CA VAL A 101 4.44 1.82 16.29
C VAL A 101 3.36 1.04 17.05
N MET A 102 3.23 1.23 18.36
CA MET A 102 2.17 0.58 19.15
C MET A 102 0.77 1.05 18.74
N HIS A 103 0.59 2.35 18.48
CA HIS A 103 -0.65 2.88 17.91
C HIS A 103 -0.94 2.29 16.53
N PHE A 104 0.09 2.16 15.66
CA PHE A 104 -0.06 1.54 14.36
C PHE A 104 -0.46 0.06 14.45
N ILE A 105 0.14 -0.71 15.36
CA ILE A 105 -0.25 -2.10 15.62
C ILE A 105 -1.71 -2.18 16.06
N ASN A 106 -2.18 -1.24 16.89
CA ASN A 106 -3.59 -1.17 17.24
C ASN A 106 -4.47 -0.90 16.02
N CYS A 107 -4.08 0.00 15.12
CA CYS A 107 -4.77 0.21 13.85
C CYS A 107 -4.84 -1.08 13.03
N LEU A 108 -3.74 -1.82 12.91
CA LEU A 108 -3.69 -3.10 12.22
C LEU A 108 -4.69 -4.10 12.81
N LYS A 109 -4.73 -4.24 14.15
CA LYS A 109 -5.70 -5.09 14.86
C LYS A 109 -7.15 -4.68 14.60
N ARG A 110 -7.42 -3.40 14.53
CA ARG A 110 -8.76 -2.86 14.27
C ARG A 110 -9.22 -3.08 12.83
N LEU A 111 -8.27 -3.09 11.88
CA LEU A 111 -8.54 -3.08 10.44
C LEU A 111 -8.36 -4.43 9.73
N HIS A 112 -7.69 -5.42 10.35
CA HIS A 112 -7.16 -6.61 9.69
C HIS A 112 -8.14 -7.36 8.78
N HIS A 113 -9.43 -7.46 9.16
CA HIS A 113 -10.45 -8.13 8.35
C HIS A 113 -10.72 -7.48 6.98
N ASN A 114 -10.34 -6.21 6.82
CA ASN A 114 -10.59 -5.41 5.62
C ASN A 114 -9.31 -5.07 4.85
N LEU A 115 -8.17 -5.52 5.33
CA LEU A 115 -6.89 -5.30 4.67
C LEU A 115 -6.58 -6.45 3.72
N TYR A 116 -6.14 -6.12 2.51
CA TYR A 116 -5.50 -7.11 1.65
C TYR A 116 -3.98 -7.13 1.88
N GLN A 117 -3.41 -6.03 2.39
CA GLN A 117 -1.97 -5.88 2.59
C GLN A 117 -1.66 -4.75 3.59
N VAL A 118 -0.55 -4.91 4.29
CA VAL A 118 0.14 -3.84 5.01
C VAL A 118 1.46 -3.56 4.30
N THR A 119 1.79 -2.28 4.09
CA THR A 119 3.08 -1.87 3.51
C THR A 119 3.83 -0.98 4.50
N LEU A 120 5.05 -1.36 4.84
CA LEU A 120 5.97 -0.51 5.57
C LEU A 120 6.94 0.18 4.61
N THR A 121 7.03 1.49 4.74
CA THR A 121 7.92 2.36 3.98
C THR A 121 8.44 3.49 4.88
N GLY A 122 9.05 4.49 4.31
CA GLY A 122 9.52 5.66 5.03
C GLY A 122 10.75 6.26 4.38
N GLY A 123 11.66 6.81 5.19
CA GLY A 123 13.04 7.02 4.81
C GLY A 123 13.69 5.65 4.59
N GLU A 124 14.17 5.03 5.68
CA GLU A 124 14.61 3.64 5.66
C GLU A 124 14.00 2.88 6.85
N PRO A 125 13.02 2.01 6.63
CA PRO A 125 12.33 1.30 7.72
C PRO A 125 13.27 0.46 8.60
N LEU A 126 14.31 -0.12 8.02
CA LEU A 126 15.22 -1.02 8.75
C LEU A 126 16.19 -0.30 9.69
N ILE A 127 16.11 1.04 9.82
CA ILE A 127 16.69 1.76 10.96
C ILE A 127 16.03 1.26 12.26
N PHE A 128 14.75 0.93 12.21
CA PHE A 128 13.94 0.44 13.33
C PHE A 128 13.61 -1.05 13.20
N LYS A 129 14.61 -1.91 12.93
CA LYS A 129 14.43 -3.35 12.69
C LYS A 129 13.56 -4.04 13.73
N LYS A 130 13.71 -3.70 15.01
CA LYS A 130 12.94 -4.32 16.11
C LYS A 130 11.46 -4.01 15.96
N ASP A 131 11.11 -2.76 15.70
CA ASP A 131 9.72 -2.32 15.52
C ASP A 131 9.12 -2.86 14.23
N VAL A 132 9.90 -2.90 13.14
CA VAL A 132 9.51 -3.54 11.87
C VAL A 132 9.18 -5.01 12.08
N MET A 133 10.01 -5.75 12.85
CA MET A 133 9.77 -7.16 13.14
C MET A 133 8.54 -7.35 14.01
N LEU A 134 8.31 -6.50 15.00
CA LEU A 134 7.13 -6.51 15.86
C LEU A 134 5.84 -6.35 15.03
N ILE A 135 5.82 -5.42 14.08
CA ILE A 135 4.69 -5.24 13.15
C ILE A 135 4.52 -6.46 12.26
N ALA A 136 5.61 -7.03 11.73
CA ALA A 136 5.57 -8.21 10.87
C ALA A 136 5.01 -9.44 11.59
N GLU A 137 5.41 -9.68 12.82
CA GLU A 137 4.88 -10.76 13.66
C GLU A 137 3.39 -10.58 13.94
N GLU A 138 2.96 -9.35 14.22
CA GLU A 138 1.54 -9.08 14.45
C GLU A 138 0.72 -9.23 13.15
N ALA A 139 1.23 -8.77 12.01
CA ALA A 139 0.59 -8.97 10.72
C ALA A 139 0.42 -10.48 10.40
N LYS A 140 1.43 -11.31 10.71
CA LYS A 140 1.35 -12.76 10.57
C LYS A 140 0.27 -13.37 11.45
N LYS A 141 0.20 -12.99 12.74
CA LYS A 141 -0.85 -13.46 13.67
C LYS A 141 -2.25 -13.11 13.18
N LEU A 142 -2.40 -11.95 12.58
CA LEU A 142 -3.69 -11.47 12.04
C LEU A 142 -3.98 -11.97 10.61
N ASN A 143 -3.09 -12.79 10.05
CA ASN A 143 -3.18 -13.31 8.67
C ASN A 143 -3.30 -12.21 7.61
N VAL A 144 -2.59 -11.09 7.79
CA VAL A 144 -2.49 -9.98 6.84
C VAL A 144 -1.13 -10.04 6.14
N PRO A 145 -1.08 -10.15 4.80
CA PRO A 145 0.17 -10.07 4.07
C PRO A 145 0.87 -8.73 4.33
N MET A 146 2.18 -8.76 4.48
CA MET A 146 2.97 -7.55 4.69
C MET A 146 4.06 -7.41 3.64
N VAL A 147 4.34 -6.17 3.27
CA VAL A 147 5.43 -5.77 2.38
C VAL A 147 6.30 -4.75 3.10
N ILE A 148 7.61 -4.93 3.04
CA ILE A 148 8.58 -3.90 3.44
C ILE A 148 9.28 -3.39 2.20
N VAL A 149 9.39 -2.06 2.07
CA VAL A 149 10.19 -1.40 1.03
C VAL A 149 11.44 -0.83 1.67
N THR A 150 12.62 -1.28 1.24
CA THR A 150 13.91 -0.93 1.86
C THR A 150 15.00 -0.65 0.82
N ASN A 151 16.02 0.13 1.21
CA ASN A 151 17.26 0.29 0.46
C ASN A 151 18.28 -0.83 0.73
N ALA A 152 17.94 -1.81 1.55
CA ALA A 152 18.70 -3.01 1.89
C ALA A 152 19.98 -2.80 2.73
N ARG A 153 20.41 -1.57 3.01
CA ARG A 153 21.70 -1.33 3.68
C ARG A 153 21.78 -1.95 5.08
N PHE A 154 20.64 -2.03 5.79
CA PHE A 154 20.57 -2.62 7.13
C PHE A 154 20.18 -4.10 7.15
N LEU A 155 20.02 -4.75 5.99
CA LEU A 155 19.77 -6.20 5.95
C LEU A 155 20.94 -6.97 6.54
N ASP A 156 20.62 -8.02 7.28
CA ASP A 156 21.52 -9.05 7.75
C ASP A 156 20.82 -10.42 7.73
N GLU A 157 21.60 -11.48 7.89
CA GLU A 157 21.11 -12.85 7.80
C GLU A 157 20.06 -13.17 8.88
N ALA A 158 20.26 -12.68 10.10
CA ALA A 158 19.34 -12.92 11.20
C ALA A 158 17.95 -12.33 10.92
N PHE A 159 17.90 -11.09 10.43
CA PHE A 159 16.65 -10.45 10.02
C PHE A 159 15.98 -11.22 8.88
N LEU A 160 16.75 -11.57 7.84
CA LEU A 160 16.22 -12.25 6.65
C LEU A 160 15.64 -13.64 7.00
N THR A 161 16.35 -14.41 7.82
CA THR A 161 15.92 -15.74 8.26
C THR A 161 14.60 -15.64 9.04
N ARG A 162 14.53 -14.74 10.00
CA ARG A 162 13.31 -14.54 10.78
C ARG A 162 12.15 -14.04 9.90
N TYR A 163 12.42 -13.11 8.98
CA TYR A 163 11.42 -12.55 8.09
C TYR A 163 10.86 -13.60 7.11
N LYS A 164 11.71 -14.53 6.63
CA LYS A 164 11.31 -15.67 5.79
C LYS A 164 10.24 -16.52 6.46
N GLU A 165 10.39 -16.83 7.74
CA GLU A 165 9.44 -17.64 8.52
C GLU A 165 8.05 -17.01 8.60
N LEU A 166 7.98 -15.68 8.55
CA LEU A 166 6.72 -14.95 8.58
C LEU A 166 5.96 -15.01 7.26
N GLY A 167 6.62 -15.34 6.15
CA GLY A 167 5.98 -15.48 4.82
C GLY A 167 5.60 -14.16 4.17
N HIS A 168 6.23 -13.06 4.57
CA HIS A 168 6.00 -11.72 4.04
C HIS A 168 6.92 -11.39 2.86
N ILE A 169 6.65 -10.31 2.15
CA ILE A 169 7.38 -9.90 0.96
C ILE A 169 8.36 -8.79 1.32
N LEU A 170 9.60 -8.93 0.88
CA LEU A 170 10.62 -7.88 0.93
C LEU A 170 10.79 -7.27 -0.46
N VAL A 171 10.65 -5.96 -0.56
CA VAL A 171 10.90 -5.19 -1.77
C VAL A 171 12.15 -4.36 -1.58
N ILE A 172 13.16 -4.58 -2.41
CA ILE A 172 14.38 -3.79 -2.37
C ILE A 172 14.36 -2.79 -3.53
N SER A 173 14.63 -1.53 -3.21
CA SER A 173 14.73 -0.47 -4.19
C SER A 173 16.06 -0.56 -4.95
N VAL A 174 16.03 -0.74 -6.27
CA VAL A 174 17.21 -0.84 -7.15
C VAL A 174 16.93 -0.06 -8.43
N ASP A 175 17.62 1.05 -8.65
CA ASP A 175 17.42 1.88 -9.84
C ASP A 175 18.56 1.71 -10.87
N SER A 176 19.67 1.10 -10.49
CA SER A 176 20.76 0.69 -11.36
C SER A 176 21.50 -0.51 -10.76
N VAL A 177 22.18 -1.29 -11.61
CA VAL A 177 23.11 -2.37 -11.23
C VAL A 177 24.57 -2.01 -11.57
N GLU A 178 24.80 -0.80 -12.04
CA GLU A 178 26.13 -0.26 -12.30
C GLU A 178 26.59 0.59 -11.12
N ARG A 179 27.80 0.36 -10.64
CA ARG A 179 28.36 0.97 -9.42
C ARG A 179 28.26 2.49 -9.40
N GLU A 180 28.67 3.15 -10.46
CA GLU A 180 28.70 4.62 -10.55
C GLU A 180 27.27 5.17 -10.52
N LYS A 181 26.38 4.63 -11.33
CA LYS A 181 24.98 5.02 -11.42
C LYS A 181 24.21 4.72 -10.13
N TRP A 182 24.47 3.57 -9.51
CA TRP A 182 23.93 3.26 -8.19
C TRP A 182 24.30 4.33 -7.16
N ASN A 183 25.61 4.64 -7.06
CA ASN A 183 26.11 5.60 -6.08
C ASN A 183 25.59 7.02 -6.34
N GLU A 184 25.44 7.40 -7.60
CA GLU A 184 24.77 8.65 -8.01
C GLU A 184 23.31 8.68 -7.54
N PHE A 185 22.51 7.66 -7.85
CA PHE A 185 21.10 7.61 -7.53
C PHE A 185 20.83 7.49 -6.02
N ARG A 186 21.72 6.88 -5.25
CA ARG A 186 21.61 6.76 -3.80
C ARG A 186 22.23 7.93 -3.03
N GLY A 187 22.99 8.79 -3.71
CA GLY A 187 23.72 9.89 -3.08
C GLY A 187 24.73 9.41 -2.03
N ARG A 188 25.19 8.15 -2.14
CA ARG A 188 26.13 7.48 -1.24
C ARG A 188 26.91 6.39 -1.97
N LYS A 189 28.19 6.26 -1.65
CA LYS A 189 29.06 5.18 -2.17
C LYS A 189 28.80 3.89 -1.36
N ASN A 190 27.75 3.16 -1.68
CA ASN A 190 27.33 1.98 -0.92
C ASN A 190 27.01 0.74 -1.78
N PHE A 191 27.32 0.78 -3.09
CA PHE A 191 27.07 -0.34 -3.99
C PHE A 191 27.66 -1.65 -3.48
N ASP A 192 28.96 -1.65 -3.09
CA ASP A 192 29.65 -2.85 -2.63
C ASP A 192 29.15 -3.39 -1.29
N ILE A 193 28.47 -2.57 -0.53
CA ILE A 193 27.84 -2.98 0.73
C ILE A 193 26.47 -3.61 0.47
N VAL A 194 25.72 -3.06 -0.49
CA VAL A 194 24.31 -3.41 -0.67
C VAL A 194 24.13 -4.58 -1.64
N MET A 195 24.87 -4.64 -2.74
CA MET A 195 24.71 -5.71 -3.72
C MET A 195 24.89 -7.13 -3.14
N PRO A 196 25.91 -7.41 -2.30
CA PRO A 196 26.02 -8.71 -1.64
C PRO A 196 24.79 -9.04 -0.75
N LYS A 197 24.21 -8.03 -0.10
CA LYS A 197 23.03 -8.21 0.75
C LYS A 197 21.77 -8.51 -0.05
N ILE A 198 21.65 -7.97 -1.27
CA ILE A 198 20.55 -8.33 -2.19
C ILE A 198 20.66 -9.78 -2.60
N LEU A 199 21.87 -10.26 -2.93
CA LEU A 199 22.10 -11.66 -3.29
C LEU A 199 21.84 -12.60 -2.09
N LEU A 200 22.28 -12.23 -0.90
CA LEU A 200 21.97 -12.95 0.34
C LEU A 200 20.44 -12.99 0.58
N ALA A 201 19.75 -11.87 0.38
CA ALA A 201 18.30 -11.82 0.50
C ALA A 201 17.62 -12.76 -0.51
N LYS A 202 18.11 -12.84 -1.76
CA LYS A 202 17.60 -13.82 -2.75
C LYS A 202 17.83 -15.25 -2.30
N GLN A 203 19.02 -15.56 -1.80
CA GLN A 203 19.36 -16.89 -1.32
C GLN A 203 18.42 -17.34 -0.17
N ILE A 204 18.15 -16.44 0.77
CA ILE A 204 17.34 -16.79 1.95
C ILE A 204 15.85 -16.74 1.64
N LEU A 205 15.36 -15.63 1.04
CA LEU A 205 13.92 -15.37 0.89
C LEU A 205 13.31 -16.04 -0.34
N GLY A 206 14.11 -16.36 -1.38
CA GLY A 206 13.59 -16.93 -2.62
C GLY A 206 12.56 -16.01 -3.30
N ASP A 207 11.34 -16.50 -3.48
CA ASP A 207 10.25 -15.77 -4.16
C ASP A 207 9.56 -14.72 -3.29
N GLN A 208 9.92 -14.60 -2.01
CA GLN A 208 9.49 -13.49 -1.16
C GLN A 208 10.27 -12.19 -1.44
N LEU A 209 11.39 -12.26 -2.18
CA LEU A 209 12.13 -11.10 -2.60
C LEU A 209 11.60 -10.54 -3.91
N ARG A 210 11.47 -9.23 -3.97
CA ARG A 210 11.18 -8.46 -5.19
C ARG A 210 12.12 -7.27 -5.28
N ILE A 211 12.44 -6.89 -6.50
CA ILE A 211 13.15 -5.65 -6.80
C ILE A 211 12.13 -4.62 -7.32
N GLN A 212 12.29 -3.38 -6.90
CA GLN A 212 11.50 -2.26 -7.39
C GLN A 212 12.42 -1.16 -7.88
N SER A 213 12.19 -0.72 -9.11
CA SER A 213 12.86 0.45 -9.70
C SER A 213 11.88 1.59 -9.91
N VAL A 214 12.37 2.81 -9.78
CA VAL A 214 11.60 4.03 -10.10
C VAL A 214 11.99 4.50 -11.50
N LEU A 215 11.05 4.44 -12.44
CA LEU A 215 11.24 4.96 -13.79
C LEU A 215 11.13 6.49 -13.76
N SER A 216 12.19 7.14 -14.11
CA SER A 216 12.31 8.58 -14.34
C SER A 216 13.12 8.82 -15.59
N LYS A 217 13.23 10.07 -16.03
CA LYS A 217 14.04 10.43 -17.19
C LYS A 217 15.51 9.99 -17.01
N GLU A 218 16.06 10.15 -15.80
CA GLU A 218 17.45 9.83 -15.50
C GLU A 218 17.71 8.33 -15.33
N SER A 219 16.70 7.56 -14.92
CA SER A 219 16.82 6.10 -14.73
C SER A 219 16.37 5.29 -15.93
N ALA A 220 15.81 5.92 -16.97
CA ALA A 220 15.20 5.22 -18.10
C ALA A 220 16.17 4.23 -18.80
N GLU A 221 17.44 4.61 -18.95
CA GLU A 221 18.46 3.76 -19.56
C GLU A 221 18.92 2.61 -18.66
N GLU A 222 18.78 2.76 -17.34
CA GLU A 222 19.16 1.73 -16.36
C GLU A 222 18.10 0.65 -16.16
N ILE A 223 16.83 0.97 -16.36
CA ILE A 223 15.72 0.02 -16.14
C ILE A 223 15.86 -1.28 -16.93
N PRO A 224 16.22 -1.27 -18.23
CA PRO A 224 16.46 -2.51 -18.99
C PRO A 224 17.59 -3.36 -18.40
N LYS A 225 18.67 -2.74 -17.91
CA LYS A 225 19.82 -3.44 -17.28
C LYS A 225 19.38 -4.09 -15.95
N VAL A 226 18.63 -3.38 -15.12
CA VAL A 226 18.08 -3.93 -13.89
C VAL A 226 17.12 -5.09 -14.19
N LYS A 227 16.27 -4.97 -15.22
CA LYS A 227 15.35 -6.02 -15.63
C LYS A 227 16.10 -7.29 -16.06
N GLU A 228 17.13 -7.16 -16.86
CA GLU A 228 17.96 -8.30 -17.31
C GLU A 228 18.71 -8.93 -16.13
N TRP A 229 19.29 -8.12 -15.24
CA TRP A 229 19.93 -8.60 -14.03
C TRP A 229 18.96 -9.37 -13.13
N CYS A 230 17.75 -8.87 -12.93
CA CYS A 230 16.70 -9.55 -12.17
C CYS A 230 16.32 -10.90 -12.80
N LYS A 231 16.22 -10.98 -14.13
CA LYS A 231 15.95 -12.21 -14.87
C LYS A 231 17.06 -13.25 -14.65
N GLN A 232 18.32 -12.84 -14.75
CA GLN A 232 19.48 -13.71 -14.52
C GLN A 232 19.52 -14.30 -13.11
N HIS A 233 19.03 -13.53 -12.11
CA HIS A 233 18.96 -13.96 -10.71
C HIS A 233 17.61 -14.55 -10.32
N ASN A 234 16.68 -14.72 -11.27
CA ASN A 234 15.30 -15.19 -11.01
C ASN A 234 14.61 -14.38 -9.88
N ILE A 235 14.67 -13.04 -9.98
CA ILE A 235 14.03 -12.10 -9.04
C ILE A 235 12.90 -11.37 -9.77
N GLN A 236 11.73 -11.28 -9.15
CA GLN A 236 10.63 -10.48 -9.70
C GLN A 236 10.99 -8.99 -9.68
N HIS A 237 10.84 -8.32 -10.84
CA HIS A 237 11.12 -6.90 -10.99
C HIS A 237 9.84 -6.10 -11.19
N ASN A 238 9.61 -5.13 -10.34
CA ASN A 238 8.52 -4.17 -10.42
C ASN A 238 9.06 -2.80 -10.86
N ILE A 239 8.36 -2.14 -11.76
CA ILE A 239 8.70 -0.79 -12.19
C ILE A 239 7.62 0.16 -11.70
N GLN A 240 8.00 1.15 -10.89
CA GLN A 240 7.14 2.21 -10.42
C GLN A 240 7.49 3.50 -11.17
N PHE A 241 6.47 4.24 -11.60
CA PHE A 241 6.71 5.58 -12.12
C PHE A 241 7.10 6.54 -11.01
N ASN A 242 7.95 7.50 -11.37
CA ASN A 242 8.36 8.57 -10.48
C ASN A 242 7.15 9.32 -9.92
N GLN A 243 7.06 9.44 -8.60
CA GLN A 243 5.98 10.14 -7.91
C GLN A 243 6.58 11.19 -7.00
N ASP A 244 6.08 12.41 -7.09
CA ASP A 244 6.39 13.44 -6.11
C ASP A 244 5.56 13.22 -4.84
N PHE A 245 6.14 12.54 -3.87
CA PHE A 245 5.51 12.29 -2.58
C PHE A 245 5.33 13.58 -1.77
N GLY A 246 4.28 14.35 -2.13
CA GLY A 246 3.89 15.55 -1.40
C GLY A 246 4.89 16.71 -1.47
N GLY A 247 5.53 16.94 -2.63
CA GLY A 247 6.48 18.03 -2.83
C GLY A 247 7.87 17.75 -2.24
N THR A 248 8.19 16.48 -1.94
CA THR A 248 9.54 16.11 -1.52
C THR A 248 10.53 16.02 -2.67
N TRP A 249 10.04 16.04 -3.90
CA TRP A 249 10.83 15.95 -5.11
C TRP A 249 10.83 17.30 -5.81
N THR A 250 11.87 18.04 -5.63
CA THR A 250 11.96 19.45 -6.06
C THR A 250 12.11 19.64 -7.57
N ASN A 251 12.40 18.60 -8.35
CA ASN A 251 12.82 18.73 -9.75
C ASN A 251 12.13 17.80 -10.77
N THR A 252 11.04 17.15 -10.42
CA THR A 252 10.32 16.33 -11.40
C THR A 252 9.23 17.13 -12.09
N LYS A 253 9.49 17.60 -13.30
CA LYS A 253 8.40 17.81 -14.26
C LYS A 253 7.75 16.44 -14.47
N THR A 254 6.53 16.26 -13.97
CA THR A 254 5.71 15.10 -14.33
C THR A 254 5.58 15.12 -15.84
N GLU A 255 6.16 14.13 -16.52
CA GLU A 255 5.97 13.98 -17.95
C GLU A 255 4.48 13.87 -18.22
N GLU A 256 3.98 14.63 -19.19
CA GLU A 256 2.61 14.54 -19.67
C GLU A 256 2.44 13.15 -20.32
N VAL A 257 2.00 12.19 -19.55
CA VAL A 257 1.54 10.90 -20.08
C VAL A 257 0.07 11.05 -20.40
N ASN A 258 -0.37 10.69 -21.61
CA ASN A 258 -1.78 10.67 -22.00
C ASN A 258 -2.56 9.70 -21.10
N TYR A 259 -3.56 10.20 -20.40
CA TYR A 259 -4.24 9.53 -19.30
C TYR A 259 -5.68 9.17 -19.66
N ASP A 260 -6.04 7.91 -19.43
CA ASP A 260 -7.43 7.48 -19.37
C ASP A 260 -8.11 8.14 -18.15
N ASN A 261 -8.97 9.13 -18.43
CA ASN A 261 -9.65 9.91 -17.41
C ASN A 261 -10.80 9.15 -16.71
N ASP A 262 -11.18 7.98 -17.20
CA ASP A 262 -12.35 7.26 -16.70
C ASP A 262 -12.07 6.31 -15.55
N THR A 263 -10.79 5.97 -15.32
CA THR A 263 -10.39 5.09 -14.21
C THR A 263 -10.34 5.86 -12.89
N PRO A 264 -11.13 5.47 -11.86
CA PRO A 264 -11.08 6.10 -10.54
C PRO A 264 -9.72 5.91 -9.87
N CYS A 265 -9.27 6.91 -9.10
CA CYS A 265 -8.04 6.80 -8.32
C CYS A 265 -8.06 5.60 -7.36
N ALA A 266 -7.14 4.65 -7.51
CA ALA A 266 -7.06 3.45 -6.67
C ALA A 266 -6.64 3.81 -5.23
N ALA A 267 -5.79 4.81 -5.05
CA ALA A 267 -5.32 5.26 -3.74
C ALA A 267 -6.45 5.75 -2.80
N ARG A 268 -7.66 6.03 -3.30
CA ARG A 268 -8.82 6.34 -2.44
C ARG A 268 -9.15 5.24 -1.43
N LYS A 269 -8.70 4.01 -1.68
CA LYS A 269 -8.88 2.86 -0.79
C LYS A 269 -7.72 2.70 0.21
N ASN A 270 -6.62 3.41 0.02
CA ASN A 270 -5.48 3.31 0.90
C ASN A 270 -5.72 4.07 2.21
N ILE A 271 -5.06 3.60 3.24
CA ILE A 271 -4.97 4.23 4.55
C ILE A 271 -3.48 4.44 4.77
N CYS A 272 -3.02 5.68 4.63
CA CYS A 272 -1.63 6.02 4.77
C CYS A 272 -1.40 6.70 6.12
N VAL A 273 -0.39 6.27 6.85
CA VAL A 273 -0.01 6.83 8.15
C VAL A 273 1.40 7.40 8.04
N TYR A 274 1.56 8.66 8.42
CA TYR A 274 2.86 9.33 8.51
C TYR A 274 3.60 8.97 9.81
N PRO A 275 4.92 9.23 9.91
CA PRO A 275 5.70 8.94 11.11
C PRO A 275 5.17 9.62 12.38
N ASN A 276 4.52 10.78 12.25
CA ASN A 276 3.90 11.51 13.36
C ASN A 276 2.49 11.01 13.73
N GLY A 277 2.01 9.93 13.11
CA GLY A 277 0.69 9.35 13.35
C GLY A 277 -0.45 9.95 12.53
N ASP A 278 -0.21 10.94 11.69
CA ASP A 278 -1.23 11.55 10.84
C ASP A 278 -1.73 10.57 9.78
N VAL A 279 -3.05 10.52 9.61
CA VAL A 279 -3.73 9.63 8.66
C VAL A 279 -4.17 10.40 7.43
N VAL A 280 -3.81 9.88 6.26
CA VAL A 280 -4.21 10.41 4.95
C VAL A 280 -4.64 9.28 4.01
N LYS A 281 -5.27 9.60 2.88
CA LYS A 281 -5.61 8.59 1.85
C LYS A 281 -4.46 8.32 0.87
N CYS A 282 -3.56 9.26 0.71
CA CYS A 282 -2.42 9.16 -0.19
C CYS A 282 -1.32 10.07 0.33
N PHE A 283 -0.07 9.68 0.22
CA PHE A 283 1.06 10.55 0.61
C PHE A 283 1.19 11.79 -0.28
N ASP A 284 0.58 11.79 -1.46
CA ASP A 284 0.45 12.97 -2.34
C ASP A 284 -0.86 13.77 -2.10
N HIS A 285 -1.44 13.64 -0.91
CA HIS A 285 -2.73 14.23 -0.54
C HIS A 285 -2.76 15.77 -0.68
N ARG A 286 -1.62 16.45 -0.54
CA ARG A 286 -1.54 17.92 -0.63
C ARG A 286 -1.96 18.48 -1.98
N ARG A 287 -1.92 17.68 -3.04
CA ARG A 287 -2.42 18.03 -4.38
C ARG A 287 -3.93 17.91 -4.51
N ILE A 288 -4.58 17.24 -3.57
CA ILE A 288 -6.02 17.00 -3.62
C ILE A 288 -6.71 18.13 -2.86
N PRO A 289 -7.57 18.94 -3.52
CA PRO A 289 -8.39 19.94 -2.81
C PRO A 289 -9.14 19.27 -1.65
N LEU A 290 -9.32 19.94 -0.52
CA LEU A 290 -9.94 19.42 0.71
C LEU A 290 -9.17 18.30 1.44
N ALA A 291 -8.13 17.70 0.83
CA ALA A 291 -7.31 16.68 1.48
C ALA A 291 -5.95 17.22 1.96
N LYS A 292 -5.74 18.54 1.95
CA LYS A 292 -4.49 19.17 2.37
C LYS A 292 -4.11 18.86 3.81
N GLU A 293 -5.11 18.74 4.69
CA GLU A 293 -4.93 18.39 6.08
C GLU A 293 -5.16 16.91 6.33
N PRO A 294 -4.52 16.30 7.32
CA PRO A 294 -4.78 14.91 7.71
C PRO A 294 -6.24 14.66 8.06
N LEU A 295 -6.69 13.43 7.90
CA LEU A 295 -8.04 12.98 8.31
C LEU A 295 -8.19 12.91 9.82
N GLY A 296 -7.10 12.68 10.53
CA GLY A 296 -6.97 12.54 11.96
C GLY A 296 -5.57 12.03 12.31
N ASN A 297 -5.35 11.66 13.58
CA ASN A 297 -4.07 11.18 14.07
C ASN A 297 -4.25 9.94 14.97
N ILE A 298 -3.53 8.85 14.69
CA ILE A 298 -3.69 7.56 15.39
C ILE A 298 -3.22 7.58 16.85
N ALA A 299 -2.41 8.54 17.26
CA ALA A 299 -2.03 8.71 18.65
C ALA A 299 -3.14 9.38 19.48
N LYS A 300 -4.12 10.01 18.83
CA LYS A 300 -5.17 10.80 19.47
C LYS A 300 -6.57 10.20 19.33
N GLN A 301 -6.81 9.38 18.32
CA GLN A 301 -8.14 8.90 17.94
C GLN A 301 -8.08 7.43 17.47
N ASP A 302 -9.17 6.69 17.66
CA ASP A 302 -9.33 5.36 17.06
C ASP A 302 -9.37 5.48 15.53
N ILE A 303 -8.69 4.56 14.85
CA ILE A 303 -8.61 4.58 13.37
C ILE A 303 -9.99 4.44 12.71
N ILE A 304 -10.92 3.71 13.31
CA ILE A 304 -12.28 3.57 12.79
C ILE A 304 -13.01 4.90 12.86
N GLU A 305 -12.86 5.65 13.96
CA GLU A 305 -13.45 6.98 14.10
C GLU A 305 -12.91 7.91 13.01
N ILE A 306 -11.59 7.94 12.78
CA ILE A 306 -10.97 8.75 11.73
C ILE A 306 -11.56 8.41 10.35
N LEU A 307 -11.65 7.13 10.03
CA LEU A 307 -12.11 6.68 8.71
C LEU A 307 -13.62 6.87 8.50
N CYS A 308 -14.41 6.92 9.57
CA CYS A 308 -15.86 7.10 9.52
C CYS A 308 -16.31 8.56 9.49
N THR A 309 -15.40 9.53 9.53
CA THR A 309 -15.73 10.95 9.46
C THR A 309 -16.37 11.33 8.12
N LYS A 310 -17.21 12.37 8.13
CA LYS A 310 -17.76 12.99 6.91
C LYS A 310 -16.63 13.41 5.98
N ARG A 311 -15.56 14.01 6.52
CA ARG A 311 -14.37 14.44 5.78
C ARG A 311 -13.70 13.27 5.05
N SER A 312 -13.46 12.12 5.70
CA SER A 312 -12.90 10.93 5.07
C SER A 312 -13.73 10.46 3.87
N THR A 313 -15.06 10.55 3.99
CA THR A 313 -16.00 10.23 2.90
C THR A 313 -15.90 11.21 1.74
N GLU A 314 -15.83 12.50 2.02
CA GLU A 314 -15.72 13.56 1.03
C GLU A 314 -14.40 13.49 0.27
N VAL A 315 -13.28 13.31 0.97
CA VAL A 315 -11.96 13.09 0.34
C VAL A 315 -12.00 11.87 -0.59
N SER A 316 -12.58 10.76 -0.16
CA SER A 316 -12.70 9.56 -1.00
C SER A 316 -13.57 9.78 -2.25
N LYS A 317 -14.62 10.61 -2.15
CA LYS A 317 -15.45 11.00 -3.31
C LYS A 317 -14.67 11.86 -4.29
N ILE A 318 -13.93 12.86 -3.81
CA ILE A 318 -13.10 13.72 -4.65
C ILE A 318 -12.02 12.90 -5.37
N MET A 319 -11.35 11.98 -4.66
CA MET A 319 -10.36 11.10 -5.27
C MET A 319 -10.96 10.17 -6.34
N LYS A 320 -12.24 9.83 -6.26
CA LYS A 320 -12.92 9.04 -7.29
C LYS A 320 -13.00 9.76 -8.63
N SER A 321 -13.16 11.07 -8.62
CA SER A 321 -13.24 11.94 -9.80
C SER A 321 -11.96 12.75 -10.04
N CYS A 322 -10.87 12.44 -9.35
CA CYS A 322 -9.61 13.16 -9.45
C CYS A 322 -8.97 12.93 -10.82
N ASN A 323 -8.58 14.00 -11.48
CA ASN A 323 -7.92 14.01 -12.80
C ASN A 323 -6.42 14.34 -12.74
N LEU A 324 -5.82 14.26 -11.54
CA LEU A 324 -4.39 14.52 -11.39
C LEU A 324 -3.53 13.47 -12.10
N PRO A 325 -2.37 13.86 -12.66
CA PRO A 325 -1.47 12.98 -13.39
C PRO A 325 -1.03 11.72 -12.62
N CYS A 326 -0.87 11.82 -11.30
CA CYS A 326 -0.52 10.67 -10.44
C CYS A 326 -1.53 9.50 -10.50
N LYS A 327 -2.76 9.75 -10.99
CA LYS A 327 -3.81 8.75 -11.16
C LYS A 327 -3.38 7.54 -11.99
N ASN A 328 -2.51 7.73 -12.96
CA ASN A 328 -2.07 6.69 -13.89
C ASN A 328 -0.72 6.08 -13.53
N MET A 329 -0.18 6.46 -12.39
CA MET A 329 1.02 5.83 -11.85
C MET A 329 0.68 4.46 -11.24
N SER A 330 1.64 3.83 -10.58
CA SER A 330 1.57 2.48 -10.03
C SER A 330 0.29 2.13 -9.27
N CYS A 331 -0.39 3.12 -8.67
CA CYS A 331 -1.63 2.91 -7.93
C CYS A 331 -2.81 2.43 -8.79
N ASN A 332 -2.83 2.74 -10.08
CA ASN A 332 -3.97 2.45 -10.97
C ASN A 332 -3.67 1.39 -12.02
N LYS A 333 -2.43 0.90 -12.09
CA LYS A 333 -2.14 -0.22 -12.99
C LYS A 333 -2.87 -1.47 -12.49
N PRO A 334 -3.50 -2.25 -13.39
CA PRO A 334 -3.99 -3.57 -13.04
C PRO A 334 -2.87 -4.36 -12.38
N GLN A 335 -3.15 -5.03 -11.26
CA GLN A 335 -2.16 -5.87 -10.58
C GLN A 335 -1.57 -6.94 -11.50
N THR A 336 -2.30 -7.35 -12.55
CA THR A 336 -1.84 -8.25 -13.61
C THR A 336 -0.65 -7.73 -14.42
N LEU A 337 -0.44 -6.42 -14.52
CA LEU A 337 0.73 -5.84 -15.18
C LEU A 337 1.94 -5.68 -14.25
N LEU A 338 1.74 -5.85 -12.94
CA LEU A 338 2.81 -5.86 -11.95
C LEU A 338 3.33 -7.27 -11.65
N PHE A 339 2.65 -8.31 -12.17
CA PHE A 339 2.90 -9.73 -11.85
C PHE A 339 3.20 -10.61 -13.07
N ASN A 340 3.40 -10.01 -14.27
CA ASN A 340 3.85 -10.73 -15.48
C ASN A 340 5.31 -10.42 -15.81
#